data_9de9df2aa4c93d2fc25127b1e6f00098
#
_entry.id   9de9df2aa4c93d2fc25127b1e6f00098
#
_cell.length_a   1.000
_cell.length_b   1.000
_cell.length_c   1.000
_cell.angle_alpha   90.00
_cell.angle_beta   90.00
_cell.angle_gamma   90.00
#
_symmetry.space_group_name_H-M   'P 1'
#
loop_
_entity.id
_entity.type
_entity.pdbx_description
1 polymer ?
#
loop_
_entity_poly.entity_id
_entity_poly.type
_entity_poly.pdbx_seq_one_letter_code
_entity_poly.pdbx_strand_id
1 'polypeptide(L)'
;MKNRLSAWKYIRNNKKTAGVLIIALAFSFMGMYVVYTLLATAMESFKPIMFENPKKVSYISLSTETMGVMRDDYETSEEYEEAVEKRRNEIIEGLKKNPGIEDAYNTQVIDCLYAAVMGQWSYEVPLIDQEQIPEFLEHTGAKLIEGELPDEGAEILVDKVIMKNQDLSVGDWFMEKWWGESFKVCGVIESDGMYCVGTPLGATNRGWYIMVLNDETTPDMTKILSEQGVIVSAEDEIVDAVTNAEKYRTDIKGAIESVVNAIFAVVLIFLAISVFVAYVSFMRNRVNEYCLYASIGYARGDIYGMIIREMLIIFGIGIAAGFILSVTAAGLMNILFIEPKGLISRLIYGDKIYGLIAVYIFIMGLLQLPVLMNIYDIKTIDAIED
;
A
#
# COMPACT_ATOMS: atom_id res chain seq x y z
N MET A 1 12.64 -42.69 41.46
CA MET A 1 12.52 -41.39 40.73
C MET A 1 12.46 -41.71 39.24
N LYS A 2 11.27 -41.62 38.60
CA LYS A 2 11.17 -41.76 37.11
C LYS A 2 11.98 -40.60 36.50
N ASN A 3 13.06 -40.91 35.78
CA ASN A 3 13.77 -39.91 35.01
C ASN A 3 12.78 -39.30 34.00
N ARG A 4 12.45 -37.99 34.10
CA ARG A 4 11.60 -37.30 33.16
C ARG A 4 12.25 -37.35 31.78
N LEU A 5 11.49 -37.82 30.77
CA LEU A 5 11.91 -37.77 29.37
C LEU A 5 12.21 -36.33 28.98
N SER A 6 13.41 -36.06 28.50
CA SER A 6 13.88 -34.70 28.17
C SER A 6 13.80 -34.46 26.65
N ALA A 7 12.82 -33.66 26.20
CA ALA A 7 12.69 -33.25 24.84
C ALA A 7 13.96 -32.58 24.27
N TRP A 8 14.66 -31.76 25.08
CA TRP A 8 15.88 -31.07 24.63
C TRP A 8 17.04 -32.02 24.36
N LYS A 9 17.24 -33.03 25.23
CA LYS A 9 18.30 -34.06 25.02
C LYS A 9 18.05 -34.81 23.71
N TYR A 10 16.77 -35.08 23.41
CA TYR A 10 16.39 -35.79 22.19
C TYR A 10 16.71 -34.95 20.94
N ILE A 11 16.25 -33.70 20.89
CA ILE A 11 16.53 -32.76 19.77
C ILE A 11 18.07 -32.69 19.56
N ARG A 12 18.82 -32.57 20.62
CA ARG A 12 20.29 -32.53 20.54
C ARG A 12 20.95 -33.79 19.98
N ASN A 13 20.39 -34.94 20.27
CA ASN A 13 20.87 -36.21 19.75
C ASN A 13 20.44 -36.45 18.28
N ASN A 14 19.31 -35.95 17.87
CA ASN A 14 18.74 -36.09 16.51
C ASN A 14 18.78 -34.77 15.72
N LYS A 15 19.87 -34.03 15.77
CA LYS A 15 20.04 -32.68 15.19
C LYS A 15 19.69 -32.65 13.71
N LYS A 16 20.01 -33.68 12.92
CA LYS A 16 19.77 -33.68 11.49
C LYS A 16 18.24 -33.66 11.17
N THR A 17 17.49 -34.55 11.81
CA THR A 17 16.05 -34.68 11.56
C THR A 17 15.27 -33.48 12.12
N ALA A 18 15.61 -33.05 13.34
CA ALA A 18 15.00 -31.84 13.91
C ALA A 18 15.39 -30.59 13.12
N GLY A 19 16.64 -30.49 12.66
CA GLY A 19 17.11 -29.38 11.84
C GLY A 19 16.37 -29.25 10.52
N VAL A 20 16.12 -30.37 9.82
CA VAL A 20 15.32 -30.34 8.57
C VAL A 20 13.92 -29.79 8.83
N LEU A 21 13.25 -30.20 9.91
CA LEU A 21 11.92 -29.70 10.25
C LEU A 21 11.94 -28.21 10.64
N ILE A 22 12.94 -27.78 11.41
CA ILE A 22 13.13 -26.36 11.76
C ILE A 22 13.34 -25.52 10.51
N ILE A 23 14.18 -25.97 9.58
CA ILE A 23 14.43 -25.28 8.31
C ILE A 23 13.15 -25.20 7.48
N ALA A 24 12.42 -26.32 7.33
CA ALA A 24 11.16 -26.34 6.61
C ALA A 24 10.13 -25.36 7.19
N LEU A 25 10.01 -25.30 8.52
CA LEU A 25 9.13 -24.36 9.22
C LEU A 25 9.58 -22.91 9.01
N ALA A 26 10.88 -22.65 9.12
CA ALA A 26 11.42 -21.29 8.94
C ALA A 26 11.20 -20.76 7.52
N PHE A 27 11.47 -21.58 6.48
CA PHE A 27 11.20 -21.19 5.09
C PHE A 27 9.71 -21.08 4.79
N SER A 28 8.88 -21.93 5.37
CA SER A 28 7.43 -21.85 5.24
C SER A 28 6.90 -20.54 5.85
N PHE A 29 7.36 -20.16 7.04
CA PHE A 29 7.01 -18.91 7.69
C PHE A 29 7.47 -17.70 6.86
N MET A 30 8.73 -17.72 6.41
CA MET A 30 9.27 -16.66 5.53
C MET A 30 8.45 -16.54 4.23
N GLY A 31 8.13 -17.66 3.58
CA GLY A 31 7.33 -17.66 2.36
C GLY A 31 5.94 -17.05 2.57
N MET A 32 5.25 -17.43 3.65
CA MET A 32 3.97 -16.81 4.01
C MET A 32 4.08 -15.31 4.26
N TYR A 33 5.10 -14.90 5.01
CA TYR A 33 5.33 -13.49 5.30
C TYR A 33 5.60 -12.69 4.03
N VAL A 34 6.47 -13.18 3.13
CA VAL A 34 6.78 -12.53 1.87
C VAL A 34 5.54 -12.40 0.98
N VAL A 35 4.79 -13.48 0.82
CA VAL A 35 3.54 -13.44 0.03
C VAL A 35 2.55 -12.46 0.64
N TYR A 36 2.36 -12.52 1.96
CA TYR A 36 1.45 -11.63 2.65
C TYR A 36 1.85 -10.14 2.50
N THR A 37 3.14 -9.82 2.70
CA THR A 37 3.63 -8.45 2.58
C THR A 37 3.58 -7.94 1.14
N LEU A 38 3.88 -8.77 0.15
CA LEU A 38 3.71 -8.42 -1.26
C LEU A 38 2.24 -8.12 -1.60
N LEU A 39 1.32 -8.94 -1.12
CA LEU A 39 -0.11 -8.71 -1.32
C LEU A 39 -0.61 -7.45 -0.59
N ALA A 40 -0.14 -7.22 0.64
CA ALA A 40 -0.45 -6.00 1.39
C ALA A 40 0.11 -4.76 0.69
N THR A 41 1.35 -4.82 0.20
CA THR A 41 1.99 -3.76 -0.57
C THR A 41 1.24 -3.50 -1.88
N ALA A 42 0.80 -4.56 -2.57
CA ALA A 42 -0.06 -4.42 -3.73
C ALA A 42 -1.35 -3.66 -3.39
N MET A 43 -2.01 -4.03 -2.29
CA MET A 43 -3.23 -3.34 -1.82
C MET A 43 -2.97 -1.88 -1.45
N GLU A 44 -1.82 -1.57 -0.82
CA GLU A 44 -1.46 -0.18 -0.51
C GLU A 44 -1.10 0.63 -1.75
N SER A 45 -0.54 -0.01 -2.78
CA SER A 45 -0.28 0.63 -4.07
C SER A 45 -1.55 1.13 -4.76
N PHE A 46 -2.72 0.63 -4.35
CA PHE A 46 -4.02 1.12 -4.79
C PHE A 46 -4.54 2.31 -3.97
N LYS A 47 -3.78 2.82 -3.00
CA LYS A 47 -4.10 4.12 -2.41
C LYS A 47 -3.63 5.18 -3.41
N PRO A 48 -4.52 5.95 -4.00
CA PRO A 48 -4.11 7.11 -4.78
C PRO A 48 -3.28 8.02 -3.89
N ILE A 49 -2.19 8.49 -4.42
CA ILE A 49 -1.23 9.40 -3.77
C ILE A 49 -1.95 10.61 -3.19
N MET A 50 -2.96 11.10 -3.89
CA MET A 50 -3.81 12.23 -3.50
C MET A 50 -4.57 12.05 -2.18
N PHE A 51 -4.70 10.82 -1.65
CA PHE A 51 -5.46 10.55 -0.42
C PHE A 51 -4.64 10.55 0.86
N GLU A 52 -3.35 10.44 0.76
CA GLU A 52 -2.43 10.66 1.87
C GLU A 52 -2.09 12.13 2.02
N ASN A 53 -2.56 12.94 1.08
CA ASN A 53 -2.43 14.37 1.11
C ASN A 53 -3.18 14.94 2.33
N PRO A 54 -2.51 15.66 3.24
CA PRO A 54 -3.15 16.29 4.40
C PRO A 54 -4.16 17.37 3.99
N LYS A 55 -4.05 17.90 2.78
CA LYS A 55 -4.99 18.87 2.21
C LYS A 55 -5.96 18.16 1.28
N LYS A 56 -7.24 18.35 1.52
CA LYS A 56 -8.28 17.85 0.63
C LYS A 56 -8.40 18.78 -0.56
N VAL A 57 -8.33 18.20 -1.74
CA VAL A 57 -8.38 18.92 -3.02
C VAL A 57 -9.66 18.56 -3.74
N SER A 58 -10.37 19.57 -4.24
CA SER A 58 -11.52 19.41 -5.12
C SER A 58 -11.28 20.17 -6.41
N TYR A 59 -11.77 19.64 -7.51
CA TYR A 59 -11.72 20.30 -8.82
C TYR A 59 -13.15 20.59 -9.29
N ILE A 60 -13.37 21.80 -9.78
CA ILE A 60 -14.65 22.27 -10.28
C ILE A 60 -14.46 22.69 -11.74
N SER A 61 -15.19 22.05 -12.63
CA SER A 61 -15.32 22.45 -14.05
C SER A 61 -16.70 23.02 -14.25
N LEU A 62 -16.80 24.27 -14.63
CA LEU A 62 -18.05 24.95 -14.91
C LEU A 62 -18.15 25.27 -16.39
N SER A 63 -19.31 25.00 -16.98
CA SER A 63 -19.62 25.47 -18.32
C SER A 63 -19.73 27.00 -18.34
N THR A 64 -19.45 27.60 -19.47
CA THR A 64 -19.56 29.05 -19.63
C THR A 64 -21.01 29.55 -19.47
N GLU A 65 -21.98 28.71 -19.82
CA GLU A 65 -23.40 28.95 -19.57
C GLU A 65 -23.71 29.04 -18.07
N THR A 66 -23.21 28.08 -17.29
CA THR A 66 -23.37 28.09 -15.83
C THR A 66 -22.70 29.31 -15.19
N MET A 67 -21.56 29.73 -15.72
CA MET A 67 -20.90 30.96 -15.29
C MET A 67 -21.64 32.24 -15.74
N GLY A 68 -22.65 32.13 -16.64
CA GLY A 68 -23.40 33.24 -17.16
C GLY A 68 -22.67 34.05 -18.23
N VAL A 69 -21.72 33.41 -18.93
CA VAL A 69 -20.93 34.04 -20.01
C VAL A 69 -21.27 33.35 -21.32
N MET A 70 -22.08 34.05 -22.17
CA MET A 70 -22.52 33.52 -23.45
C MET A 70 -21.61 33.98 -24.58
N ARG A 71 -21.18 33.07 -25.46
CA ARG A 71 -20.30 33.41 -26.59
C ARG A 71 -20.90 34.48 -27.51
N ASP A 72 -22.23 34.47 -27.69
CA ASP A 72 -22.97 35.37 -28.57
C ASP A 72 -23.00 36.83 -28.08
N ASP A 73 -22.64 37.08 -26.81
CA ASP A 73 -22.60 38.42 -26.22
C ASP A 73 -21.31 39.21 -26.55
N TYR A 74 -20.35 38.56 -27.23
CA TYR A 74 -19.01 39.12 -27.47
C TYR A 74 -18.67 39.12 -28.97
N GLU A 75 -18.06 40.21 -29.45
CA GLU A 75 -17.68 40.35 -30.85
C GLU A 75 -16.46 39.54 -31.23
N THR A 76 -15.47 39.42 -30.33
CA THR A 76 -14.22 38.72 -30.57
C THR A 76 -14.04 37.52 -29.62
N SER A 77 -13.15 36.57 -29.99
CA SER A 77 -12.84 35.47 -29.14
C SER A 77 -12.01 35.90 -27.90
N GLU A 78 -11.17 36.93 -28.08
CA GLU A 78 -10.38 37.49 -27.00
C GLU A 78 -11.27 38.13 -25.92
N GLU A 79 -12.24 38.95 -26.28
CA GLU A 79 -13.20 39.53 -25.33
C GLU A 79 -13.99 38.44 -24.57
N TYR A 80 -14.38 37.40 -25.26
CA TYR A 80 -15.08 36.28 -24.66
C TYR A 80 -14.20 35.54 -23.66
N GLU A 81 -12.93 35.21 -24.00
CA GLU A 81 -12.00 34.54 -23.13
C GLU A 81 -11.68 35.37 -21.89
N GLU A 82 -11.46 36.67 -22.04
CA GLU A 82 -11.28 37.62 -20.93
C GLU A 82 -12.50 37.63 -19.98
N ALA A 83 -13.71 37.63 -20.54
CA ALA A 83 -14.92 37.61 -19.75
C ALA A 83 -15.11 36.29 -18.98
N VAL A 84 -14.77 35.16 -19.60
CA VAL A 84 -14.79 33.83 -18.96
C VAL A 84 -13.76 33.78 -17.81
N GLU A 85 -12.56 34.24 -18.06
CA GLU A 85 -11.48 34.28 -17.03
C GLU A 85 -11.85 35.20 -15.87
N LYS A 86 -12.33 36.39 -16.17
CA LYS A 86 -12.82 37.34 -15.16
C LYS A 86 -13.89 36.73 -14.29
N ARG A 87 -14.88 36.08 -14.91
CA ARG A 87 -15.99 35.46 -14.18
C ARG A 87 -15.51 34.28 -13.30
N ARG A 88 -14.56 33.50 -13.79
CA ARG A 88 -13.94 32.42 -13.02
C ARG A 88 -13.20 32.97 -11.78
N ASN A 89 -12.45 34.04 -11.95
CA ASN A 89 -11.74 34.70 -10.87
C ASN A 89 -12.71 35.28 -9.82
N GLU A 90 -13.87 35.85 -10.24
CA GLU A 90 -14.91 36.30 -9.31
C GLU A 90 -15.47 35.13 -8.47
N ILE A 91 -15.67 33.95 -9.08
CA ILE A 91 -16.12 32.74 -8.38
C ILE A 91 -15.05 32.28 -7.40
N ILE A 92 -13.79 32.26 -7.79
CA ILE A 92 -12.65 31.90 -6.93
C ILE A 92 -12.59 32.81 -5.69
N GLU A 93 -12.67 34.13 -5.89
CA GLU A 93 -12.70 35.08 -4.79
C GLU A 93 -13.94 34.93 -3.88
N GLY A 94 -15.02 34.46 -4.43
CA GLY A 94 -16.20 34.09 -3.65
C GLY A 94 -16.00 32.81 -2.83
N LEU A 95 -15.34 31.81 -3.39
CA LEU A 95 -15.00 30.57 -2.71
C LEU A 95 -14.04 30.79 -1.53
N LYS A 96 -13.01 31.61 -1.72
CA LYS A 96 -12.03 31.98 -0.66
C LYS A 96 -12.66 32.64 0.58
N LYS A 97 -13.84 33.23 0.45
CA LYS A 97 -14.56 33.82 1.59
C LYS A 97 -15.25 32.78 2.48
N ASN A 98 -15.34 31.54 2.04
CA ASN A 98 -15.98 30.49 2.83
C ASN A 98 -14.98 29.93 3.87
N PRO A 99 -15.35 29.89 5.16
CA PRO A 99 -14.43 29.44 6.20
C PRO A 99 -14.02 27.96 6.12
N GLY A 100 -14.71 27.16 5.30
CA GLY A 100 -14.35 25.77 5.03
C GLY A 100 -13.37 25.58 3.87
N ILE A 101 -12.99 26.67 3.21
CA ILE A 101 -12.06 26.68 2.08
C ILE A 101 -10.80 27.42 2.52
N GLU A 102 -9.67 26.78 2.39
CA GLU A 102 -8.38 27.38 2.74
C GLU A 102 -7.86 28.29 1.63
N ASP A 103 -7.97 27.78 0.39
CA ASP A 103 -7.66 28.56 -0.80
C ASP A 103 -8.31 27.98 -2.06
N ALA A 104 -8.32 28.73 -3.15
CA ALA A 104 -8.82 28.31 -4.45
C ALA A 104 -7.99 28.94 -5.58
N TYR A 105 -7.73 28.17 -6.63
CA TYR A 105 -6.86 28.56 -7.73
C TYR A 105 -7.54 28.32 -9.07
N ASN A 106 -7.29 29.22 -10.03
CA ASN A 106 -7.54 28.94 -11.43
C ASN A 106 -6.45 27.99 -11.93
N THR A 107 -6.78 26.83 -12.45
CA THR A 107 -5.80 25.80 -12.78
C THR A 107 -6.12 25.08 -14.08
N GLN A 108 -5.09 24.69 -14.79
CA GLN A 108 -5.14 23.57 -15.72
C GLN A 108 -4.62 22.33 -15.01
N VAL A 109 -5.00 21.15 -15.47
CA VAL A 109 -4.59 19.89 -14.84
C VAL A 109 -3.92 19.00 -15.86
N ILE A 110 -2.79 18.43 -15.46
CA ILE A 110 -2.11 17.38 -16.22
C ILE A 110 -2.08 16.09 -15.40
N ASP A 111 -2.09 14.96 -16.10
CA ASP A 111 -1.91 13.66 -15.46
C ASP A 111 -0.42 13.34 -15.32
N CYS A 112 0.00 12.95 -14.12
CA CYS A 112 1.30 12.38 -13.85
C CYS A 112 1.16 10.89 -13.58
N LEU A 113 2.09 10.10 -14.11
CA LEU A 113 2.15 8.67 -13.84
C LEU A 113 3.09 8.37 -12.68
N TYR A 114 2.62 7.55 -11.77
CA TYR A 114 3.41 6.99 -10.69
C TYR A 114 3.50 5.48 -10.85
N ALA A 115 4.72 4.96 -10.93
CA ALA A 115 4.95 3.52 -10.99
C ALA A 115 4.84 2.93 -9.58
N ALA A 116 3.83 2.10 -9.36
CA ALA A 116 3.64 1.36 -8.12
C ALA A 116 4.28 -0.04 -8.19
N VAL A 117 4.26 -0.79 -7.10
CA VAL A 117 4.76 -2.18 -7.07
C VAL A 117 3.98 -3.07 -8.03
N MET A 118 2.68 -2.81 -8.19
CA MET A 118 1.81 -3.51 -9.14
C MET A 118 1.02 -2.50 -9.97
N GLY A 119 1.56 -2.13 -11.12
CA GLY A 119 0.90 -1.23 -12.06
C GLY A 119 1.39 0.22 -12.01
N GLN A 120 0.67 1.07 -12.70
CA GLN A 120 0.91 2.51 -12.77
C GLN A 120 -0.37 3.25 -12.37
N TRP A 121 -0.22 4.36 -11.69
CA TRP A 121 -1.31 5.22 -11.28
C TRP A 121 -1.15 6.58 -11.93
N SER A 122 -2.25 7.13 -12.41
CA SER A 122 -2.34 8.52 -12.79
C SER A 122 -2.79 9.33 -11.57
N TYR A 123 -2.23 10.49 -11.39
CA TYR A 123 -2.68 11.49 -10.45
C TYR A 123 -2.58 12.88 -11.10
N GLU A 124 -3.43 13.76 -10.66
CA GLU A 124 -3.58 15.10 -11.23
C GLU A 124 -2.53 16.04 -10.65
N VAL A 125 -1.89 16.80 -11.53
CA VAL A 125 -0.92 17.83 -11.18
C VAL A 125 -1.50 19.18 -11.62
N PRO A 126 -1.70 20.12 -10.69
CA PRO A 126 -2.19 21.44 -11.01
C PRO A 126 -1.12 22.29 -11.68
N LEU A 127 -1.55 23.06 -12.66
CA LEU A 127 -0.80 24.12 -13.30
C LEU A 127 -1.46 25.44 -12.92
N ILE A 128 -0.79 26.25 -12.11
CA ILE A 128 -1.29 27.51 -11.57
C ILE A 128 -0.35 28.67 -11.94
N ASP A 129 -0.85 29.90 -11.84
CA ASP A 129 -0.04 31.06 -12.13
C ASP A 129 1.19 31.10 -11.26
N GLN A 130 2.32 31.48 -11.86
CA GLN A 130 3.62 31.53 -11.21
C GLN A 130 3.59 32.30 -9.87
N GLU A 131 2.89 33.42 -9.84
CA GLU A 131 2.78 34.27 -8.65
C GLU A 131 2.07 33.57 -7.48
N GLN A 132 1.25 32.55 -7.75
CA GLN A 132 0.48 31.81 -6.74
C GLN A 132 1.22 30.56 -6.23
N ILE A 133 2.31 30.14 -6.88
CA ILE A 133 3.05 28.95 -6.48
C ILE A 133 3.61 29.05 -5.05
N PRO A 134 4.21 30.16 -4.61
CA PRO A 134 4.67 30.27 -3.23
C PRO A 134 3.57 30.09 -2.19
N GLU A 135 2.39 30.65 -2.42
CA GLU A 135 1.22 30.52 -1.55
C GLU A 135 0.70 29.08 -1.53
N PHE A 136 0.63 28.43 -2.70
CA PHE A 136 0.28 27.01 -2.82
C PHE A 136 1.25 26.11 -2.03
N LEU A 137 2.56 26.36 -2.09
CA LEU A 137 3.56 25.61 -1.32
C LEU A 137 3.36 25.81 0.19
N GLU A 138 3.03 27.02 0.63
CA GLU A 138 2.76 27.31 2.04
C GLU A 138 1.51 26.54 2.52
N HIS A 139 0.39 26.63 1.79
CA HIS A 139 -0.86 25.96 2.12
C HIS A 139 -0.75 24.44 2.11
N THR A 140 0.04 23.87 1.22
CA THR A 140 0.28 22.42 1.15
C THR A 140 1.38 21.94 2.09
N GLY A 141 2.11 22.84 2.74
CA GLY A 141 3.26 22.52 3.58
C GLY A 141 4.46 21.99 2.79
N ALA A 142 4.44 22.14 1.46
CA ALA A 142 5.53 21.72 0.60
C ALA A 142 6.71 22.70 0.70
N LYS A 143 7.94 22.18 0.65
CA LYS A 143 9.17 22.96 0.75
C LYS A 143 10.06 22.71 -0.44
N LEU A 144 10.54 23.76 -1.08
CA LEU A 144 11.58 23.69 -2.09
C LEU A 144 12.89 23.23 -1.43
N ILE A 145 13.47 22.12 -1.89
CA ILE A 145 14.69 21.53 -1.34
C ILE A 145 15.86 21.59 -2.33
N GLU A 146 15.59 21.72 -3.63
CA GLU A 146 16.60 21.82 -4.69
C GLU A 146 16.03 22.59 -5.88
N GLY A 147 16.88 23.31 -6.62
CA GLY A 147 16.48 24.10 -7.80
C GLY A 147 15.88 25.44 -7.44
N GLU A 148 15.03 25.96 -8.31
CA GLU A 148 14.42 27.28 -8.24
C GLU A 148 12.89 27.19 -8.43
N LEU A 149 12.18 28.25 -8.06
CA LEU A 149 10.75 28.36 -8.38
C LEU A 149 10.58 28.50 -9.89
N PRO A 150 9.44 28.02 -10.47
CA PRO A 150 9.19 28.19 -11.87
C PRO A 150 9.25 29.64 -12.31
N ASP A 151 9.86 29.88 -13.45
CA ASP A 151 9.90 31.18 -14.12
C ASP A 151 8.96 31.17 -15.34
N GLU A 152 9.05 32.11 -16.24
CA GLU A 152 8.22 32.10 -17.44
C GLU A 152 8.45 30.87 -18.31
N GLY A 153 7.39 30.10 -18.58
CA GLY A 153 7.43 28.94 -19.46
C GLY A 153 6.81 27.69 -18.85
N ALA A 154 6.92 26.58 -19.58
CA ALA A 154 6.42 25.29 -19.13
C ALA A 154 7.39 24.66 -18.11
N GLU A 155 7.36 25.11 -16.89
CA GLU A 155 8.22 24.63 -15.80
C GLU A 155 7.38 23.98 -14.70
N ILE A 156 8.00 23.04 -13.98
CA ILE A 156 7.31 22.25 -12.95
C ILE A 156 8.23 22.00 -11.74
N LEU A 157 7.67 22.13 -10.55
CA LEU A 157 8.22 21.59 -9.33
C LEU A 157 7.72 20.18 -9.10
N VAL A 158 8.62 19.25 -8.84
CA VAL A 158 8.29 17.84 -8.69
C VAL A 158 8.67 17.36 -7.29
N ASP A 159 7.77 16.59 -6.66
CA ASP A 159 8.07 16.01 -5.35
C ASP A 159 9.23 15.02 -5.43
N LYS A 160 10.08 15.00 -4.41
CA LYS A 160 11.28 14.15 -4.32
C LYS A 160 11.00 12.66 -4.51
N VAL A 161 9.81 12.17 -4.12
CA VAL A 161 9.41 10.78 -4.28
C VAL A 161 9.14 10.49 -5.76
N ILE A 162 8.47 11.41 -6.45
CA ILE A 162 8.18 11.32 -7.87
C ILE A 162 9.46 11.42 -8.70
N MET A 163 10.38 12.33 -8.32
CA MET A 163 11.70 12.43 -8.95
C MET A 163 12.42 11.07 -8.95
N LYS A 164 12.45 10.39 -7.82
CA LYS A 164 13.03 9.03 -7.70
C LYS A 164 12.24 7.98 -8.47
N ASN A 165 10.91 8.08 -8.44
CA ASN A 165 10.04 7.11 -9.09
C ASN A 165 10.18 7.10 -10.61
N GLN A 166 10.38 8.29 -11.19
CA GLN A 166 10.52 8.48 -12.62
C GLN A 166 11.99 8.60 -13.09
N ASP A 167 12.95 8.49 -12.17
CA ASP A 167 14.40 8.64 -12.42
C ASP A 167 14.73 10.00 -13.08
N LEU A 168 14.20 11.07 -12.49
CA LEU A 168 14.34 12.46 -12.95
C LEU A 168 15.37 13.23 -12.14
N SER A 169 15.98 14.23 -12.79
CA SER A 169 16.85 15.23 -12.21
C SER A 169 16.37 16.65 -12.58
N VAL A 170 16.79 17.66 -11.82
CA VAL A 170 16.52 19.06 -12.19
C VAL A 170 17.10 19.37 -13.57
N GLY A 171 16.28 19.94 -14.42
CA GLY A 171 16.60 20.22 -15.83
C GLY A 171 16.09 19.18 -16.81
N ASP A 172 15.65 18.01 -16.35
CA ASP A 172 15.04 16.99 -17.20
C ASP A 172 13.61 17.38 -17.62
N TRP A 173 13.11 16.68 -18.62
CA TRP A 173 11.76 16.88 -19.11
C TRP A 173 10.78 15.93 -18.43
N PHE A 174 9.76 16.50 -17.75
CA PHE A 174 8.70 15.78 -17.10
C PHE A 174 7.60 15.40 -18.10
N MET A 175 7.19 14.13 -18.11
CA MET A 175 6.10 13.60 -18.94
C MET A 175 6.29 13.67 -20.47
N GLU A 176 7.51 13.93 -20.96
CA GLU A 176 7.83 14.07 -22.39
C GLU A 176 7.25 12.94 -23.27
N LYS A 177 7.25 11.72 -22.75
CA LYS A 177 6.86 10.51 -23.52
C LYS A 177 5.37 10.29 -23.65
N TRP A 178 4.54 11.00 -22.87
CA TRP A 178 3.14 10.62 -22.68
C TRP A 178 2.13 11.53 -23.38
N TRP A 179 2.38 12.84 -23.46
CA TRP A 179 1.34 13.80 -23.87
C TRP A 179 1.76 14.75 -25.00
N GLY A 180 2.99 14.66 -25.49
CA GLY A 180 3.52 15.59 -26.48
C GLY A 180 3.76 17.01 -25.94
N GLU A 181 3.41 17.28 -24.71
CA GLU A 181 3.71 18.49 -23.95
C GLU A 181 4.69 18.12 -22.86
N SER A 182 5.80 18.81 -22.79
CA SER A 182 6.84 18.54 -21.81
C SER A 182 7.06 19.75 -20.94
N PHE A 183 7.19 19.50 -19.63
CA PHE A 183 7.52 20.51 -18.64
C PHE A 183 8.97 20.31 -18.22
N LYS A 184 9.72 21.39 -18.12
CA LYS A 184 11.06 21.33 -17.58
C LYS A 184 11.02 21.29 -16.04
N VAL A 185 11.65 20.32 -15.45
CA VAL A 185 11.81 20.26 -13.99
C VAL A 185 12.74 21.39 -13.56
N CYS A 186 12.19 22.42 -12.91
CA CYS A 186 12.96 23.56 -12.41
C CYS A 186 13.39 23.37 -10.96
N GLY A 187 12.69 22.55 -10.17
CA GLY A 187 13.05 22.30 -8.79
C GLY A 187 12.38 21.06 -8.20
N VAL A 188 12.87 20.68 -7.03
CA VAL A 188 12.40 19.54 -6.25
C VAL A 188 11.78 20.05 -4.97
N ILE A 189 10.59 19.58 -4.68
CA ILE A 189 9.89 19.89 -3.44
C ILE A 189 9.76 18.64 -2.55
N GLU A 190 9.65 18.85 -1.28
CA GLU A 190 9.37 17.83 -0.28
C GLU A 190 8.04 18.15 0.40
N SER A 191 7.11 17.23 0.33
CA SER A 191 5.79 17.34 0.95
C SER A 191 5.31 16.01 1.51
N ASP A 192 4.40 16.05 2.47
CA ASP A 192 3.77 14.83 2.99
C ASP A 192 2.76 14.23 2.00
N GLY A 193 2.28 15.02 1.02
CA GLY A 193 1.28 14.63 0.04
C GLY A 193 1.81 14.33 -1.36
N MET A 194 3.12 14.38 -1.58
CA MET A 194 3.77 14.22 -2.90
C MET A 194 3.19 15.15 -3.97
N TYR A 195 3.02 16.40 -3.61
CA TYR A 195 2.55 17.41 -4.55
C TYR A 195 3.56 17.63 -5.68
N CYS A 196 3.02 17.87 -6.86
CA CYS A 196 3.75 18.53 -7.93
C CYS A 196 2.93 19.75 -8.34
N VAL A 197 3.57 20.80 -8.81
CA VAL A 197 2.88 22.00 -9.28
C VAL A 197 3.69 22.64 -10.40
N GLY A 198 3.04 23.11 -11.44
CA GLY A 198 3.70 23.75 -12.57
C GLY A 198 2.99 25.02 -13.00
N THR A 199 3.58 25.68 -13.99
CA THR A 199 2.99 26.84 -14.65
C THR A 199 2.15 26.42 -15.85
N PRO A 200 1.01 27.14 -16.14
CA PRO A 200 0.17 26.82 -17.28
C PRO A 200 0.95 26.91 -18.59
N LEU A 201 0.71 25.99 -19.47
CA LEU A 201 1.10 26.12 -20.89
C LEU A 201 0.11 27.08 -21.52
N GLY A 202 0.54 28.16 -22.10
CA GLY A 202 -0.29 29.19 -22.76
C GLY A 202 -1.61 28.69 -23.41
N ALA A 203 -2.07 29.15 -24.52
CA ALA A 203 -3.32 28.70 -25.16
C ALA A 203 -3.28 27.21 -25.54
N THR A 204 -3.58 26.33 -24.60
CA THR A 204 -3.71 24.89 -24.83
C THR A 204 -5.19 24.53 -24.98
N ASN A 205 -5.49 23.44 -25.68
CA ASN A 205 -6.87 22.87 -25.74
C ASN A 205 -7.33 22.24 -24.40
N ARG A 206 -6.61 22.47 -23.32
CA ARG A 206 -6.94 21.95 -21.99
C ARG A 206 -7.98 22.83 -21.31
N GLY A 207 -8.98 22.18 -20.73
CA GLY A 207 -9.99 22.87 -19.93
C GLY A 207 -9.37 23.52 -18.68
N TRP A 208 -9.96 24.64 -18.28
CA TRP A 208 -9.67 25.31 -17.02
C TRP A 208 -10.59 24.78 -15.94
N TYR A 209 -10.00 24.56 -14.76
CA TYR A 209 -10.68 24.12 -13.55
C TYR A 209 -10.49 25.15 -12.45
N ILE A 210 -11.38 25.14 -11.48
CA ILE A 210 -11.15 25.78 -10.19
C ILE A 210 -10.70 24.69 -9.23
N MET A 211 -9.46 24.74 -8.80
CA MET A 211 -8.95 23.87 -7.74
C MET A 211 -9.24 24.52 -6.40
N VAL A 212 -9.78 23.76 -5.47
CA VAL A 212 -10.11 24.23 -4.10
C VAL A 212 -9.35 23.38 -3.09
N LEU A 213 -8.64 24.04 -2.18
CA LEU A 213 -8.00 23.43 -1.02
C LEU A 213 -8.92 23.56 0.19
N ASN A 214 -9.19 22.43 0.85
CA ASN A 214 -10.03 22.37 2.04
C ASN A 214 -9.20 21.87 3.22
N ASP A 215 -9.51 22.30 4.42
CA ASP A 215 -8.87 21.80 5.63
C ASP A 215 -9.21 20.32 5.93
N GLU A 216 -10.09 20.07 6.88
CA GLU A 216 -10.36 18.69 7.34
C GLU A 216 -11.60 18.07 6.70
N THR A 217 -12.55 18.88 6.26
CA THR A 217 -13.83 18.42 5.72
C THR A 217 -14.07 19.04 4.36
N THR A 218 -14.50 18.23 3.39
CA THR A 218 -14.93 18.77 2.09
C THR A 218 -16.24 19.50 2.26
N PRO A 219 -16.30 20.81 2.02
CA PRO A 219 -17.55 21.55 2.06
C PRO A 219 -18.47 21.18 0.87
N ASP A 220 -19.76 21.38 1.02
CA ASP A 220 -20.72 21.21 -0.08
C ASP A 220 -20.52 22.31 -1.13
N MET A 221 -19.70 22.03 -2.13
CA MET A 221 -19.37 22.98 -3.19
C MET A 221 -20.60 23.44 -3.96
N THR A 222 -21.58 22.57 -4.20
CA THR A 222 -22.80 22.92 -4.89
C THR A 222 -23.58 23.98 -4.14
N LYS A 223 -23.66 23.87 -2.82
CA LYS A 223 -24.31 24.87 -1.97
C LYS A 223 -23.55 26.19 -1.99
N ILE A 224 -22.23 26.17 -1.82
CA ILE A 224 -21.40 27.38 -1.82
C ILE A 224 -21.50 28.14 -3.15
N LEU A 225 -21.46 27.42 -4.26
CA LEU A 225 -21.65 27.99 -5.60
C LEU A 225 -23.03 28.57 -5.76
N SER A 226 -24.09 27.91 -5.29
CA SER A 226 -25.45 28.42 -5.35
C SER A 226 -25.66 29.71 -4.55
N GLU A 227 -24.96 29.86 -3.40
CA GLU A 227 -24.96 31.11 -2.61
C GLU A 227 -24.29 32.28 -3.35
N GLN A 228 -23.41 31.99 -4.31
CA GLN A 228 -22.80 32.96 -5.22
C GLN A 228 -23.62 33.21 -6.53
N GLY A 229 -24.78 32.61 -6.60
CA GLY A 229 -25.65 32.72 -7.79
C GLY A 229 -25.22 31.82 -8.96
N VAL A 230 -24.34 30.85 -8.72
CA VAL A 230 -23.90 29.85 -9.70
C VAL A 230 -24.76 28.60 -9.51
N ILE A 231 -25.63 28.29 -10.45
CA ILE A 231 -26.48 27.09 -10.39
C ILE A 231 -25.83 26.02 -11.24
N VAL A 232 -25.23 25.03 -10.55
CA VAL A 232 -24.53 23.89 -11.16
C VAL A 232 -25.50 23.11 -12.04
N SER A 233 -25.16 22.92 -13.31
CA SER A 233 -25.91 22.17 -14.31
C SER A 233 -25.43 20.71 -14.41
N ALA A 234 -26.11 19.92 -15.27
CA ALA A 234 -25.70 18.56 -15.54
C ALA A 234 -24.40 18.43 -16.40
N GLU A 235 -23.98 19.53 -17.01
CA GLU A 235 -22.75 19.61 -17.82
C GLU A 235 -21.53 20.01 -17.02
N ASP A 236 -21.75 20.49 -15.78
CA ASP A 236 -20.69 20.88 -14.89
C ASP A 236 -20.18 19.67 -14.10
N GLU A 237 -18.92 19.68 -13.77
CA GLU A 237 -18.30 18.62 -13.00
C GLU A 237 -17.71 19.18 -11.71
N ILE A 238 -18.14 18.62 -10.59
CA ILE A 238 -17.52 18.85 -9.28
C ILE A 238 -16.90 17.54 -8.83
N VAL A 239 -15.59 17.45 -8.97
CA VAL A 239 -14.81 16.30 -8.51
C VAL A 239 -14.28 16.61 -7.13
N ASP A 240 -14.97 16.08 -6.12
CA ASP A 240 -14.33 15.93 -4.81
C ASP A 240 -13.35 14.77 -4.91
N ALA A 241 -12.07 15.10 -5.04
CA ALA A 241 -11.02 14.12 -5.24
C ALA A 241 -11.00 13.09 -4.09
N VAL A 242 -11.29 13.50 -2.85
CA VAL A 242 -11.33 12.60 -1.69
C VAL A 242 -12.50 11.61 -1.80
N THR A 243 -13.73 12.13 -2.04
CA THR A 243 -14.92 11.28 -2.14
C THR A 243 -14.87 10.34 -3.34
N ASN A 244 -14.43 10.86 -4.49
CA ASN A 244 -14.33 10.07 -5.72
C ASN A 244 -13.34 8.92 -5.56
N ALA A 245 -12.28 9.16 -4.91
CA ALA A 245 -11.28 8.17 -4.67
C ALA A 245 -11.61 7.20 -3.54
N GLU A 246 -12.27 7.62 -2.48
CA GLU A 246 -12.79 6.68 -1.51
C GLU A 246 -13.80 5.72 -2.16
N LYS A 247 -14.63 6.22 -3.06
CA LYS A 247 -15.55 5.41 -3.86
C LYS A 247 -14.77 4.42 -4.75
N TYR A 248 -13.82 4.92 -5.51
CA TYR A 248 -12.96 4.10 -6.38
C TYR A 248 -12.17 3.06 -5.58
N ARG A 249 -11.59 3.47 -4.46
CA ARG A 249 -10.89 2.58 -3.51
C ARG A 249 -11.82 1.51 -2.95
N THR A 250 -13.06 1.85 -2.61
CA THR A 250 -14.03 0.90 -2.06
C THR A 250 -14.46 -0.12 -3.10
N ASP A 251 -14.74 0.32 -4.32
CA ASP A 251 -15.18 -0.53 -5.43
C ASP A 251 -14.07 -1.49 -5.90
N ILE A 252 -12.86 -0.97 -6.08
CA ILE A 252 -11.70 -1.79 -6.47
C ILE A 252 -11.18 -2.63 -5.31
N LYS A 253 -11.15 -2.06 -4.10
CA LYS A 253 -10.68 -2.76 -2.91
C LYS A 253 -11.42 -4.06 -2.68
N GLY A 254 -12.76 -4.05 -2.80
CA GLY A 254 -13.57 -5.27 -2.63
C GLY A 254 -13.21 -6.38 -3.60
N ALA A 255 -13.01 -6.03 -4.87
CA ALA A 255 -12.62 -7.01 -5.90
C ALA A 255 -11.21 -7.54 -5.68
N ILE A 256 -10.25 -6.66 -5.41
CA ILE A 256 -8.84 -7.04 -5.19
C ILE A 256 -8.67 -7.80 -3.87
N GLU A 257 -9.30 -7.37 -2.78
CA GLU A 257 -9.27 -8.10 -1.51
C GLU A 257 -9.77 -9.53 -1.68
N SER A 258 -10.81 -9.76 -2.47
CA SER A 258 -11.31 -11.11 -2.74
C SER A 258 -10.27 -11.98 -3.45
N VAL A 259 -9.61 -11.44 -4.47
CA VAL A 259 -8.55 -12.15 -5.22
C VAL A 259 -7.33 -12.38 -4.32
N VAL A 260 -6.89 -11.37 -3.61
CA VAL A 260 -5.75 -11.44 -2.68
C VAL A 260 -6.00 -12.48 -1.59
N ASN A 261 -7.19 -12.46 -0.96
CA ASN A 261 -7.56 -13.41 0.06
C ASN A 261 -7.64 -14.85 -0.49
N ALA A 262 -8.12 -15.04 -1.73
CA ALA A 262 -8.13 -16.34 -2.39
C ALA A 262 -6.71 -16.86 -2.65
N ILE A 263 -5.80 -16.03 -3.17
CA ILE A 263 -4.39 -16.39 -3.38
C ILE A 263 -3.74 -16.73 -2.04
N PHE A 264 -3.97 -15.91 -1.02
CA PHE A 264 -3.42 -16.14 0.32
C PHE A 264 -3.91 -17.45 0.91
N ALA A 265 -5.21 -17.75 0.80
CA ALA A 265 -5.79 -19.03 1.25
C ALA A 265 -5.16 -20.23 0.54
N VAL A 266 -4.97 -20.18 -0.78
CA VAL A 266 -4.33 -21.25 -1.55
C VAL A 266 -2.89 -21.46 -1.08
N VAL A 267 -2.11 -20.39 -0.94
CA VAL A 267 -0.73 -20.46 -0.46
C VAL A 267 -0.67 -21.03 0.96
N LEU A 268 -1.58 -20.59 1.84
CA LEU A 268 -1.68 -21.06 3.22
C LEU A 268 -1.97 -22.57 3.28
N ILE A 269 -2.92 -23.04 2.49
CA ILE A 269 -3.25 -24.48 2.39
C ILE A 269 -2.03 -25.27 1.90
N PHE A 270 -1.36 -24.79 0.85
CA PHE A 270 -0.18 -25.48 0.31
C PHE A 270 0.96 -25.58 1.33
N LEU A 271 1.23 -24.50 2.04
CA LEU A 271 2.25 -24.48 3.09
C LEU A 271 1.84 -25.34 4.30
N ALA A 272 0.57 -25.34 4.69
CA ALA A 272 0.06 -26.22 5.74
C ALA A 272 0.25 -27.69 5.38
N ILE A 273 -0.05 -28.09 4.13
CA ILE A 273 0.18 -29.46 3.64
C ILE A 273 1.67 -29.78 3.68
N SER A 274 2.54 -28.88 3.26
CA SER A 274 4.00 -29.09 3.27
C SER A 274 4.53 -29.31 4.68
N VAL A 275 4.09 -28.50 5.64
CA VAL A 275 4.44 -28.65 7.06
C VAL A 275 3.90 -29.97 7.62
N PHE A 276 2.64 -30.33 7.25
CA PHE A 276 2.03 -31.59 7.65
C PHE A 276 2.83 -32.79 7.17
N VAL A 277 3.21 -32.83 5.89
CA VAL A 277 4.00 -33.93 5.30
C VAL A 277 5.36 -34.04 5.99
N ALA A 278 6.04 -32.90 6.20
CA ALA A 278 7.33 -32.88 6.91
C ALA A 278 7.20 -33.40 8.35
N TYR A 279 6.12 -33.01 9.04
CA TYR A 279 5.84 -33.44 10.40
C TYR A 279 5.49 -34.93 10.48
N VAL A 280 4.62 -35.42 9.60
CA VAL A 280 4.26 -36.85 9.55
C VAL A 280 5.52 -37.70 9.28
N SER A 281 6.36 -37.27 8.35
CA SER A 281 7.65 -37.93 8.07
C SER A 281 8.56 -37.95 9.30
N PHE A 282 8.66 -36.83 10.03
CA PHE A 282 9.41 -36.73 11.27
C PHE A 282 8.88 -37.72 12.33
N MET A 283 7.56 -37.82 12.50
CA MET A 283 6.93 -38.70 13.47
C MET A 283 7.07 -40.18 13.10
N ARG A 284 6.90 -40.54 11.80
CA ARG A 284 7.08 -41.94 11.34
C ARG A 284 8.44 -42.50 11.67
N ASN A 285 9.48 -41.71 11.53
CA ASN A 285 10.84 -42.15 11.82
C ASN A 285 11.08 -42.42 13.34
N ARG A 286 10.10 -42.08 14.18
CA ARG A 286 10.22 -42.18 15.65
C ARG A 286 9.27 -43.16 16.31
N VAL A 287 8.36 -43.77 15.54
CA VAL A 287 7.38 -44.70 16.10
C VAL A 287 8.08 -45.81 16.90
N ASN A 288 9.18 -46.38 16.40
CA ASN A 288 9.95 -47.42 17.07
C ASN A 288 10.51 -46.95 18.42
N GLU A 289 10.94 -45.70 18.56
CA GLU A 289 11.40 -45.15 19.84
C GLU A 289 10.26 -45.01 20.85
N TYR A 290 9.09 -44.62 20.40
CA TYR A 290 7.90 -44.52 21.25
C TYR A 290 7.41 -45.88 21.73
N CYS A 291 7.49 -46.89 20.86
CA CYS A 291 7.23 -48.31 21.25
C CYS A 291 8.21 -48.76 22.30
N LEU A 292 9.49 -48.44 22.15
CA LEU A 292 10.53 -48.75 23.13
C LEU A 292 10.26 -48.11 24.50
N TYR A 293 9.87 -46.82 24.52
CA TYR A 293 9.48 -46.16 25.78
C TYR A 293 8.28 -46.81 26.46
N ALA A 294 7.28 -47.20 25.66
CA ALA A 294 6.14 -47.93 26.17
C ALA A 294 6.51 -49.31 26.74
N SER A 295 7.45 -50.00 26.11
CA SER A 295 7.94 -51.33 26.56
C SER A 295 8.74 -51.25 27.87
N ILE A 296 9.43 -50.12 28.13
CA ILE A 296 10.16 -49.87 29.39
C ILE A 296 9.19 -49.40 30.51
N GLY A 297 7.88 -49.24 30.20
CA GLY A 297 6.85 -48.93 31.20
C GLY A 297 6.55 -47.47 31.42
N TYR A 298 6.88 -46.59 30.46
CA TYR A 298 6.37 -45.21 30.46
C TYR A 298 4.88 -45.18 30.13
N ALA A 299 4.13 -44.36 30.85
CA ALA A 299 2.71 -44.18 30.54
C ALA A 299 2.55 -43.43 29.21
N ARG A 300 1.47 -43.73 28.47
CA ARG A 300 1.16 -43.05 27.20
C ARG A 300 1.13 -41.53 27.34
N GLY A 301 0.61 -41.02 28.48
CA GLY A 301 0.59 -39.59 28.81
C GLY A 301 1.99 -38.96 28.95
N ASP A 302 2.99 -39.71 29.46
CA ASP A 302 4.36 -39.23 29.61
C ASP A 302 5.04 -39.10 28.24
N ILE A 303 4.80 -40.07 27.36
CA ILE A 303 5.30 -40.08 25.97
C ILE A 303 4.66 -38.91 25.17
N TYR A 304 3.34 -38.75 25.25
CA TYR A 304 2.63 -37.63 24.62
C TYR A 304 3.10 -36.28 25.11
N GLY A 305 3.25 -36.11 26.43
CA GLY A 305 3.78 -34.89 27.02
C GLY A 305 5.22 -34.55 26.58
N MET A 306 6.03 -35.57 26.25
CA MET A 306 7.36 -35.38 25.68
C MET A 306 7.25 -34.88 24.23
N ILE A 307 6.40 -35.49 23.40
CA ILE A 307 6.19 -35.12 22.02
C ILE A 307 5.71 -33.67 21.91
N ILE A 308 4.71 -33.29 22.71
CA ILE A 308 4.23 -31.90 22.72
C ILE A 308 5.37 -30.93 23.06
N ARG A 309 6.14 -31.17 24.10
CA ARG A 309 7.26 -30.30 24.48
C ARG A 309 8.32 -30.18 23.39
N GLU A 310 8.60 -31.27 22.70
CA GLU A 310 9.55 -31.30 21.60
C GLU A 310 9.02 -30.47 20.42
N MET A 311 7.74 -30.64 20.07
CA MET A 311 7.11 -29.86 19.03
C MET A 311 7.09 -28.37 19.36
N LEU A 312 6.74 -27.99 20.57
CA LEU A 312 6.78 -26.59 21.02
C LEU A 312 8.17 -25.98 20.84
N ILE A 313 9.23 -26.72 21.15
CA ILE A 313 10.61 -26.25 20.97
C ILE A 313 10.94 -26.10 19.47
N ILE A 314 10.64 -27.11 18.66
CA ILE A 314 10.94 -27.12 17.22
C ILE A 314 10.17 -26.01 16.50
N PHE A 315 8.86 -25.89 16.76
CA PHE A 315 8.04 -24.81 16.20
C PHE A 315 8.47 -23.43 16.68
N GLY A 316 8.77 -23.29 17.98
CA GLY A 316 9.27 -22.04 18.53
C GLY A 316 10.57 -21.58 17.86
N ILE A 317 11.53 -22.48 17.69
CA ILE A 317 12.78 -22.18 16.98
C ILE A 317 12.53 -21.91 15.49
N GLY A 318 11.66 -22.70 14.85
CA GLY A 318 11.30 -22.53 13.44
C GLY A 318 10.64 -21.18 13.15
N ILE A 319 9.67 -20.80 13.98
CA ILE A 319 9.00 -19.49 13.89
C ILE A 319 9.99 -18.34 14.14
N ALA A 320 10.81 -18.43 15.18
CA ALA A 320 11.82 -17.41 15.48
C ALA A 320 12.84 -17.24 14.34
N ALA A 321 13.34 -18.34 13.81
CA ALA A 321 14.25 -18.32 12.66
C ALA A 321 13.54 -17.78 11.39
N GLY A 322 12.32 -18.21 11.14
CA GLY A 322 11.50 -17.72 10.03
C GLY A 322 11.20 -16.23 10.11
N PHE A 323 10.91 -15.73 11.32
CA PHE A 323 10.72 -14.31 11.56
C PHE A 323 11.98 -13.49 11.25
N ILE A 324 13.12 -13.92 11.75
CA ILE A 324 14.41 -13.24 11.47
C ILE A 324 14.68 -13.23 9.96
N LEU A 325 14.50 -14.36 9.28
CA LEU A 325 14.67 -14.45 7.83
C LEU A 325 13.69 -13.54 7.08
N SER A 326 12.43 -13.46 7.52
CA SER A 326 11.40 -12.62 6.93
C SER A 326 11.74 -11.14 7.01
N VAL A 327 12.11 -10.66 8.21
CA VAL A 327 12.47 -9.25 8.42
C VAL A 327 13.73 -8.89 7.64
N THR A 328 14.73 -9.82 7.61
CA THR A 328 15.95 -9.60 6.84
C THR A 328 15.67 -9.53 5.34
N ALA A 329 14.87 -10.46 4.80
CA ALA A 329 14.51 -10.47 3.39
C ALA A 329 13.69 -9.22 3.00
N ALA A 330 12.69 -8.84 3.81
CA ALA A 330 11.89 -7.64 3.58
C ALA A 330 12.75 -6.36 3.67
N GLY A 331 13.66 -6.28 4.64
CA GLY A 331 14.59 -5.16 4.76
C GLY A 331 15.52 -5.03 3.56
N LEU A 332 16.08 -6.15 3.08
CA LEU A 332 16.89 -6.15 1.87
C LEU A 332 16.10 -5.74 0.63
N MET A 333 14.86 -6.21 0.48
CA MET A 333 14.00 -5.81 -0.63
C MET A 333 13.67 -4.32 -0.58
N ASN A 334 13.40 -3.78 0.61
CA ASN A 334 13.16 -2.33 0.76
C ASN A 334 14.38 -1.52 0.30
N ILE A 335 15.58 -1.85 0.78
CA ILE A 335 16.82 -1.12 0.45
C ILE A 335 17.22 -1.26 -1.02
N LEU A 336 17.04 -2.46 -1.62
CA LEU A 336 17.53 -2.75 -2.96
C LEU A 336 16.52 -2.39 -4.07
N PHE A 337 15.21 -2.42 -3.78
CA PHE A 337 14.18 -2.29 -4.81
C PHE A 337 13.13 -1.21 -4.52
N ILE A 338 12.70 -1.05 -3.27
CA ILE A 338 11.61 -0.14 -2.93
C ILE A 338 12.11 1.31 -2.85
N GLU A 339 13.09 1.56 -1.99
CA GLU A 339 13.62 2.92 -1.76
C GLU A 339 14.29 3.54 -2.99
N PRO A 340 15.12 2.80 -3.78
CA PRO A 340 15.74 3.38 -4.97
C PRO A 340 14.74 3.77 -6.06
N LYS A 341 13.57 3.12 -6.10
CA LYS A 341 12.52 3.40 -7.08
C LYS A 341 11.48 4.41 -6.59
N GLY A 342 11.69 5.07 -5.46
CA GLY A 342 10.71 6.00 -4.91
C GLY A 342 9.33 5.38 -4.65
N LEU A 343 9.29 4.09 -4.30
CA LEU A 343 8.03 3.43 -3.97
C LEU A 343 7.61 3.73 -2.54
N ILE A 344 6.33 4.02 -2.33
CA ILE A 344 5.76 4.49 -1.06
C ILE A 344 5.63 3.36 -0.04
N SER A 345 5.37 2.16 -0.53
CA SER A 345 5.09 1.00 0.31
C SER A 345 6.35 0.42 0.92
N ARG A 346 6.24 -0.02 2.17
CA ARG A 346 7.30 -0.79 2.85
C ARG A 346 6.85 -2.23 3.03
N LEU A 347 7.77 -3.18 2.84
CA LEU A 347 7.50 -4.61 3.00
C LEU A 347 7.56 -5.09 4.47
N ILE A 348 7.47 -4.20 5.45
CA ILE A 348 7.51 -4.55 6.88
C ILE A 348 6.21 -4.09 7.54
N TYR A 349 5.33 -5.04 7.82
CA TYR A 349 4.06 -4.84 8.50
C TYR A 349 4.08 -5.52 9.86
N GLY A 350 4.40 -4.79 10.92
CA GLY A 350 4.55 -5.34 12.27
C GLY A 350 3.26 -5.93 12.85
N ASP A 351 2.13 -5.31 12.60
CA ASP A 351 0.80 -5.71 13.07
C ASP A 351 0.32 -7.05 12.47
N LYS A 352 0.73 -7.37 11.25
CA LYS A 352 0.34 -8.57 10.53
C LYS A 352 1.10 -9.84 10.95
N ILE A 353 2.24 -9.66 11.60
CA ILE A 353 3.05 -10.77 12.12
C ILE A 353 2.28 -11.58 13.17
N TYR A 354 1.50 -10.92 14.02
CA TYR A 354 0.69 -11.60 15.03
C TYR A 354 -0.34 -12.55 14.42
N GLY A 355 -0.97 -12.17 13.32
CA GLY A 355 -1.89 -13.02 12.57
C GLY A 355 -1.19 -14.28 12.02
N LEU A 356 0.00 -14.14 11.46
CA LEU A 356 0.79 -15.27 10.96
C LEU A 356 1.19 -16.22 12.08
N ILE A 357 1.65 -15.71 13.21
CA ILE A 357 1.99 -16.52 14.39
C ILE A 357 0.76 -17.30 14.87
N ALA A 358 -0.41 -16.64 14.95
CA ALA A 358 -1.66 -17.31 15.35
C ALA A 358 -2.02 -18.47 14.40
N VAL A 359 -1.87 -18.28 13.08
CA VAL A 359 -2.09 -19.33 12.08
C VAL A 359 -1.14 -20.51 12.30
N TYR A 360 0.14 -20.24 12.56
CA TYR A 360 1.11 -21.31 12.84
C TYR A 360 0.79 -22.07 14.13
N ILE A 361 0.37 -21.38 15.19
CA ILE A 361 -0.09 -22.03 16.45
C ILE A 361 -1.32 -22.91 16.15
N PHE A 362 -2.25 -22.45 15.34
CA PHE A 362 -3.42 -23.23 14.95
C PHE A 362 -3.02 -24.49 14.16
N ILE A 363 -2.14 -24.36 13.16
CA ILE A 363 -1.60 -25.50 12.39
C ILE A 363 -0.91 -26.48 13.33
N MET A 364 -0.11 -26.00 14.28
CA MET A 364 0.54 -26.85 15.30
C MET A 364 -0.49 -27.63 16.11
N GLY A 365 -1.60 -26.99 16.52
CA GLY A 365 -2.70 -27.66 17.23
C GLY A 365 -3.34 -28.77 16.39
N LEU A 366 -3.63 -28.51 15.13
CA LEU A 366 -4.20 -29.49 14.21
C LEU A 366 -3.27 -30.69 14.00
N LEU A 367 -1.95 -30.48 13.93
CA LEU A 367 -0.96 -31.54 13.77
C LEU A 367 -0.86 -32.50 14.96
N GLN A 368 -1.37 -32.10 16.13
CA GLN A 368 -1.41 -33.00 17.29
C GLN A 368 -2.48 -34.10 17.16
N LEU A 369 -3.53 -33.88 16.34
CA LEU A 369 -4.64 -34.85 16.20
C LEU A 369 -4.16 -36.23 15.67
N PRO A 370 -3.39 -36.32 14.55
CA PRO A 370 -2.86 -37.59 14.08
C PRO A 370 -1.91 -38.26 15.09
N VAL A 371 -1.18 -37.46 15.87
CA VAL A 371 -0.26 -38.00 16.91
C VAL A 371 -1.04 -38.67 18.03
N LEU A 372 -2.11 -38.03 18.50
CA LEU A 372 -2.99 -38.60 19.50
C LEU A 372 -3.57 -39.93 19.03
N MET A 373 -4.05 -40.00 17.77
CA MET A 373 -4.62 -41.23 17.20
C MET A 373 -3.57 -42.35 17.15
N ASN A 374 -2.37 -42.05 16.62
CA ASN A 374 -1.30 -43.04 16.48
C ASN A 374 -0.76 -43.53 17.85
N ILE A 375 -0.73 -42.69 18.90
CA ILE A 375 -0.29 -43.09 20.24
C ILE A 375 -1.32 -44.00 20.92
N TYR A 376 -2.61 -43.83 20.63
CA TYR A 376 -3.66 -44.71 21.12
C TYR A 376 -3.56 -46.11 20.51
N ASP A 377 -3.07 -46.23 19.28
CA ASP A 377 -2.93 -47.47 18.53
C ASP A 377 -1.59 -48.20 18.76
N ILE A 378 -0.66 -47.66 19.55
CA ILE A 378 0.61 -48.28 19.91
C ILE A 378 0.33 -49.57 20.71
N LYS A 379 0.35 -50.71 20.03
CA LYS A 379 0.37 -52.02 20.65
C LYS A 379 1.80 -52.34 21.12
N THR A 380 1.91 -52.86 22.31
CA THR A 380 3.16 -52.89 23.12
C THR A 380 4.21 -53.91 22.65
N ILE A 381 3.95 -54.78 21.71
CA ILE A 381 4.96 -55.82 21.33
C ILE A 381 4.94 -56.11 19.82
N ASP A 382 3.79 -56.03 19.14
CA ASP A 382 3.66 -56.48 17.76
C ASP A 382 4.22 -55.49 16.71
N ALA A 383 4.59 -54.29 17.10
CA ALA A 383 5.12 -53.27 16.18
C ALA A 383 6.68 -53.26 16.06
N ILE A 384 7.35 -54.22 16.69
CA ILE A 384 8.82 -54.37 16.62
C ILE A 384 9.22 -55.44 15.59
N GLU A 385 8.24 -56.26 15.15
CA GLU A 385 8.49 -57.36 14.22
C GLU A 385 8.17 -57.04 12.72
N ASP A 386 7.57 -55.87 12.40
CA ASP A 386 7.45 -55.35 11.06
C ASP A 386 8.46 -54.23 10.78
#